data_0673d452c77d76a32c2bcca4a72cf686
#
_entry.id   0673d452c77d76a32c2bcca4a72cf686
#
_cell.length_a   1.000
_cell.length_b   1.000
_cell.length_c   1.000
_cell.angle_alpha   90.00
_cell.angle_beta   90.00
_cell.angle_gamma   90.00
#
_symmetry.space_group_name_H-M   'P 1'
#
loop_
_entity.id
_entity.type
_entity.pdbx_description
1 polymer ?
#
loop_
_entity_poly.entity_id
_entity_poly.type
_entity_poly.pdbx_seq_one_letter_code
_entity_poly.pdbx_strand_id
1 'polypeptide(L)'
;MTSKSYTAQSRLQKYPKKCDETLNKVDEGVKNLTVEESVQLIEVENDPCLEVHDNYDYVGELKFYLKNLNLPEPSYDCMIKKEKYDKTIRHIYISTVKAIDKSSSSYPVECKTVVYAKQVAAKKMIAILKPNYGESMVYHITSDINMMAVRIKELFKSEFKPNGLMSSELEEMYREKFQEHLPHNWVQLLEVYSYFKFDKLVANKIIIYLNEMDSDYCQNSHANINEYLEVPVEEQNNPGIPLTFKDYEEKCILVSANYGANNIWINFVGPSADVNFIKMQAKFNDIMNTTYINIVEQVTEGKYYAVLYNSTWHRVQISSPIGEDGTVACFMVDTGDLYNISKDEICNLEPVFMKTKLQAIKCILTGLDNFDTFDGLQEILNEMILNKTFFVVPDSLEDCARVTLYEQRKTCYRINVNTMIKQQLIETTIIKLPSFEEQTVVEGIVSSFVESGHFYLQLNSNVISSLKKILPNDESLGPEYFLKSKEDIGVDQVFLMKYEDDNLWYRVHVIEIINDFEVKVICIDYGYIAKCEINKLVKLKLFDSLMAIIPPQAMKVSMNLLPPSIMTSDIAKKVFDIIGNDKVLVNVVNAPINDVPYVQLYKTTSADKTTFCINIQIAQSLKKQ
;
A
#
# COMPACT_ATOMS: atom_id res chain seq x y z
N MET A 1 12.45 37.20 11.12
CA MET A 1 13.06 35.96 10.65
C MET A 1 12.54 34.89 11.58
N THR A 2 11.39 34.32 11.23
CA THR A 2 10.65 33.39 12.09
C THR A 2 10.48 32.11 11.30
N SER A 3 11.18 31.08 11.74
CA SER A 3 11.05 29.72 11.25
C SER A 3 9.66 29.17 11.60
N LYS A 4 8.83 28.88 10.59
CA LYS A 4 7.59 28.12 10.78
C LYS A 4 7.91 26.64 10.67
N SER A 5 7.77 25.96 11.81
CA SER A 5 7.74 24.51 11.88
C SER A 5 6.47 23.99 11.20
N TYR A 6 6.60 23.15 10.18
CA TYR A 6 5.49 22.38 9.62
C TYR A 6 5.31 21.11 10.44
N THR A 7 4.27 21.10 11.25
CA THR A 7 3.74 19.87 11.86
C THR A 7 2.95 19.11 10.79
N ALA A 8 3.37 17.91 10.50
CA ALA A 8 2.62 16.98 9.65
C ALA A 8 1.35 16.55 10.38
N GLN A 9 0.21 17.14 10.02
CA GLN A 9 -1.08 16.62 10.44
C GLN A 9 -1.42 15.41 9.56
N SER A 10 -1.36 14.23 10.16
CA SER A 10 -1.87 12.99 9.60
C SER A 10 -3.38 13.12 9.37
N ARG A 11 -3.81 13.02 8.12
CA ARG A 11 -5.22 12.86 7.77
C ARG A 11 -5.64 11.42 8.07
N LEU A 12 -6.17 11.19 9.25
CA LEU A 12 -6.98 10.02 9.53
C LEU A 12 -8.27 10.12 8.72
N GLN A 13 -8.44 9.30 7.71
CA GLN A 13 -9.72 9.09 7.04
C GLN A 13 -10.66 8.37 8.01
N LYS A 14 -11.64 9.10 8.52
CA LYS A 14 -12.79 8.52 9.22
C LYS A 14 -13.69 7.86 8.19
N TYR A 15 -13.84 6.54 8.24
CA TYR A 15 -14.93 5.86 7.56
C TYR A 15 -16.28 6.30 8.14
N PRO A 16 -17.30 6.58 7.32
CA PRO A 16 -18.61 6.96 7.82
C PRO A 16 -19.33 5.74 8.38
N LYS A 17 -19.70 5.80 9.66
CA LYS A 17 -20.70 4.91 10.24
C LYS A 17 -22.04 5.20 9.54
N LYS A 18 -22.60 4.23 8.81
CA LYS A 18 -23.99 4.23 8.42
C LYS A 18 -24.84 4.09 9.69
N CYS A 19 -25.59 5.15 10.01
CA CYS A 19 -26.72 5.06 10.90
C CYS A 19 -27.91 4.50 10.13
N ASP A 20 -28.39 3.34 10.50
CA ASP A 20 -29.76 2.91 10.20
C ASP A 20 -30.69 3.54 11.24
N GLU A 21 -31.41 4.57 10.80
CA GLU A 21 -32.64 5.01 11.43
C GLU A 21 -33.79 4.41 10.64
N THR A 22 -34.34 3.33 11.17
CA THR A 22 -35.80 3.03 11.03
C THR A 22 -36.13 1.85 11.95
N LEU A 23 -36.76 2.15 13.04
CA LEU A 23 -37.88 1.40 13.61
C LEU A 23 -38.18 1.88 15.06
N ASN A 24 -38.93 2.97 15.16
CA ASN A 24 -39.74 3.21 16.33
C ASN A 24 -41.14 2.74 16.02
N LYS A 25 -41.57 1.74 16.75
CA LYS A 25 -42.89 1.53 17.38
C LYS A 25 -43.18 0.04 17.49
N VAL A 26 -43.12 -0.48 18.69
CA VAL A 26 -44.19 -1.29 19.28
C VAL A 26 -43.95 -1.35 20.78
N ASP A 27 -45.02 -1.15 21.51
CA ASP A 27 -45.25 -0.95 22.90
C ASP A 27 -44.79 -2.04 23.88
N GLU A 28 -44.46 -1.54 25.08
CA GLU A 28 -44.77 -2.03 26.44
C GLU A 28 -44.89 -3.52 26.71
N GLY A 29 -44.06 -3.93 27.64
CA GLY A 29 -44.31 -5.02 28.54
C GLY A 29 -43.24 -6.11 28.52
N VAL A 30 -42.29 -6.02 29.43
CA VAL A 30 -41.95 -7.10 30.34
C VAL A 30 -40.80 -6.66 31.26
N LYS A 31 -41.03 -6.86 32.53
CA LYS A 31 -40.17 -6.61 33.68
C LYS A 31 -38.90 -7.46 33.70
N ASN A 32 -37.84 -6.85 34.23
CA ASN A 32 -36.73 -7.48 34.97
C ASN A 32 -36.27 -8.86 34.52
N LEU A 33 -35.16 -8.91 33.77
CA LEU A 33 -34.26 -10.05 33.80
C LEU A 33 -32.81 -9.50 33.90
N THR A 34 -32.18 -9.90 34.98
CA THR A 34 -30.77 -9.71 35.31
C THR A 34 -29.90 -10.32 34.22
N VAL A 35 -28.93 -9.53 33.72
CA VAL A 35 -27.91 -10.01 32.78
C VAL A 35 -26.92 -10.89 33.53
N GLU A 36 -27.19 -12.19 33.55
CA GLU A 36 -26.22 -13.27 33.64
C GLU A 36 -26.48 -14.22 32.47
N GLU A 37 -26.12 -13.79 31.27
CA GLU A 37 -25.90 -14.76 30.19
C GLU A 37 -24.47 -15.26 30.26
N SER A 38 -24.34 -16.35 31.04
CA SER A 38 -23.24 -17.28 30.99
C SER A 38 -22.89 -17.64 29.54
N VAL A 39 -21.69 -17.25 29.14
CA VAL A 39 -20.95 -17.87 28.04
C VAL A 39 -20.91 -19.38 28.37
N GLN A 40 -21.70 -20.17 27.69
CA GLN A 40 -21.57 -21.63 27.72
C GLN A 40 -20.21 -21.97 27.09
N LEU A 41 -19.18 -22.08 27.93
CA LEU A 41 -17.99 -22.85 27.64
C LEU A 41 -18.47 -24.30 27.42
N ILE A 42 -18.53 -24.72 26.16
CA ILE A 42 -18.65 -26.14 25.85
C ILE A 42 -17.34 -26.77 26.33
N GLU A 43 -17.35 -27.33 27.53
CA GLU A 43 -16.30 -28.23 27.99
C GLU A 43 -16.34 -29.46 27.08
N VAL A 44 -15.49 -29.45 26.08
CA VAL A 44 -15.16 -30.65 25.31
C VAL A 44 -14.28 -31.48 26.24
N GLU A 45 -14.87 -32.49 26.88
CA GLU A 45 -14.15 -33.52 27.62
C GLU A 45 -12.99 -34.06 26.77
N ASN A 46 -11.92 -34.46 27.44
CA ASN A 46 -10.67 -35.00 26.89
C ASN A 46 -10.92 -36.06 25.79
N ASP A 47 -11.06 -35.57 24.56
CA ASP A 47 -11.14 -36.39 23.37
C ASP A 47 -9.69 -36.68 22.90
N PRO A 48 -9.26 -37.97 22.85
CA PRO A 48 -7.92 -38.31 22.36
C PRO A 48 -7.64 -37.90 20.91
N CYS A 49 -8.63 -37.40 20.21
CA CYS A 49 -8.51 -36.85 18.83
C CYS A 49 -7.90 -35.45 18.75
N LEU A 50 -7.52 -34.79 19.86
CA LEU A 50 -7.04 -33.41 19.91
C LEU A 50 -5.52 -33.27 19.83
N GLU A 51 -4.75 -34.34 19.63
CA GLU A 51 -3.32 -34.22 19.34
C GLU A 51 -3.13 -33.45 18.03
N VAL A 52 -2.46 -32.31 18.13
CA VAL A 52 -2.04 -31.53 16.95
C VAL A 52 -0.88 -32.30 16.33
N HIS A 53 -1.05 -32.74 15.10
CA HIS A 53 0.06 -33.35 14.36
C HIS A 53 1.11 -32.24 14.13
N ASP A 54 2.36 -32.47 14.55
CA ASP A 54 3.43 -31.48 14.56
C ASP A 54 3.71 -30.83 13.18
N ASN A 55 3.28 -31.46 12.09
CA ASN A 55 3.51 -31.02 10.73
C ASN A 55 2.26 -30.50 10.00
N TYR A 56 1.11 -30.35 10.67
CA TYR A 56 -0.11 -29.88 10.02
C TYR A 56 -0.42 -28.42 10.35
N ASP A 57 -0.76 -27.60 9.34
CA ASP A 57 -1.06 -26.17 9.48
C ASP A 57 -2.55 -25.89 9.63
N TYR A 58 -3.06 -26.05 10.84
CA TYR A 58 -4.46 -25.75 11.17
C TYR A 58 -4.79 -24.25 11.07
N VAL A 59 -3.82 -23.37 11.25
CA VAL A 59 -4.00 -21.92 11.09
C VAL A 59 -4.25 -21.59 9.63
N GLY A 60 -3.44 -22.15 8.74
CA GLY A 60 -3.62 -22.02 7.30
C GLY A 60 -4.93 -22.67 6.80
N GLU A 61 -5.26 -23.86 7.30
CA GLU A 61 -6.54 -24.52 6.98
C GLU A 61 -7.74 -23.64 7.38
N LEU A 62 -7.71 -23.05 8.57
CA LEU A 62 -8.79 -22.18 9.03
C LEU A 62 -8.95 -20.92 8.17
N LYS A 63 -7.84 -20.28 7.81
CA LYS A 63 -7.87 -19.12 6.87
C LYS A 63 -8.43 -19.52 5.51
N PHE A 64 -7.95 -20.63 4.95
CA PHE A 64 -8.43 -21.15 3.67
C PHE A 64 -9.92 -21.48 3.73
N TYR A 65 -10.36 -22.14 4.80
CA TYR A 65 -11.75 -22.50 5.04
C TYR A 65 -12.67 -21.26 5.05
N LEU A 66 -12.31 -20.22 5.82
CA LEU A 66 -13.09 -18.98 5.91
C LEU A 66 -13.09 -18.22 4.59
N LYS A 67 -11.96 -18.16 3.89
CA LYS A 67 -11.85 -17.51 2.57
C LYS A 67 -12.77 -18.16 1.54
N ASN A 68 -12.85 -19.49 1.50
CA ASN A 68 -13.73 -20.21 0.58
C ASN A 68 -15.23 -19.99 0.87
N LEU A 69 -15.56 -19.67 2.11
CA LEU A 69 -16.91 -19.29 2.51
C LEU A 69 -17.20 -17.78 2.33
N ASN A 70 -16.26 -17.01 1.80
CA ASN A 70 -16.31 -15.53 1.72
C ASN A 70 -16.55 -14.86 3.09
N LEU A 71 -15.95 -15.41 4.14
CA LEU A 71 -16.04 -14.91 5.51
C LEU A 71 -14.76 -14.17 5.92
N PRO A 72 -14.84 -13.26 6.92
CA PRO A 72 -13.68 -12.51 7.41
C PRO A 72 -12.56 -13.42 7.94
N GLU A 73 -11.31 -12.98 7.83
CA GLU A 73 -10.16 -13.70 8.39
C GLU A 73 -10.26 -13.86 9.91
N PRO A 74 -9.70 -14.98 10.46
CA PRO A 74 -9.73 -15.21 11.89
C PRO A 74 -8.77 -14.27 12.62
N SER A 75 -9.19 -13.76 13.78
CA SER A 75 -8.32 -12.98 14.68
C SER A 75 -7.82 -13.85 15.84
N TYR A 76 -6.59 -13.59 16.30
CA TYR A 76 -5.95 -14.35 17.37
C TYR A 76 -5.50 -13.44 18.50
N ASP A 77 -6.01 -13.70 19.72
CA ASP A 77 -5.54 -13.10 20.97
C ASP A 77 -4.61 -14.10 21.66
N CYS A 78 -3.42 -13.66 22.09
CA CYS A 78 -2.45 -14.52 22.75
C CYS A 78 -2.12 -14.01 24.15
N MET A 79 -2.18 -14.89 25.16
CA MET A 79 -1.83 -14.60 26.54
C MET A 79 -0.67 -15.49 27.00
N ILE A 80 0.17 -14.94 27.89
CA ILE A 80 1.23 -15.71 28.54
C ILE A 80 0.85 -15.89 30.00
N LYS A 81 0.62 -17.13 30.43
CA LYS A 81 0.44 -17.48 31.84
C LYS A 81 1.78 -17.90 32.43
N LYS A 82 2.17 -17.28 33.52
CA LYS A 82 3.41 -17.60 34.26
C LYS A 82 3.06 -18.52 35.43
N GLU A 83 3.65 -19.70 35.48
CA GLU A 83 3.52 -20.61 36.60
C GLU A 83 4.88 -20.80 37.29
N LYS A 84 4.89 -20.62 38.61
CA LYS A 84 6.07 -20.96 39.44
C LYS A 84 6.09 -22.47 39.71
N TYR A 85 7.12 -23.13 39.20
CA TYR A 85 7.38 -24.54 39.51
C TYR A 85 8.79 -24.63 40.13
N ASP A 86 8.85 -24.98 41.40
CA ASP A 86 10.07 -24.98 42.21
C ASP A 86 10.83 -23.62 42.11
N LYS A 87 12.04 -23.58 41.62
CA LYS A 87 12.86 -22.37 41.45
C LYS A 87 12.80 -21.79 40.03
N THR A 88 11.98 -22.35 39.13
CA THR A 88 11.88 -21.94 37.74
C THR A 88 10.51 -21.35 37.43
N ILE A 89 10.47 -20.36 36.52
CA ILE A 89 9.23 -19.79 35.98
C ILE A 89 8.95 -20.49 34.65
N ARG A 90 7.81 -21.15 34.56
CA ARG A 90 7.35 -21.80 33.34
C ARG A 90 6.38 -20.85 32.64
N HIS A 91 6.58 -20.62 31.36
CA HIS A 91 5.68 -19.86 30.52
C HIS A 91 4.74 -20.82 29.79
N ILE A 92 3.44 -20.62 29.94
CA ILE A 92 2.40 -21.34 29.20
C ILE A 92 1.73 -20.33 28.28
N TYR A 93 1.71 -20.61 26.99
CA TYR A 93 1.09 -19.76 25.98
C TYR A 93 -0.33 -20.23 25.73
N ILE A 94 -1.28 -19.31 25.80
CA ILE A 94 -2.69 -19.56 25.52
C ILE A 94 -3.10 -18.67 24.36
N SER A 95 -3.64 -19.24 23.29
CA SER A 95 -4.18 -18.49 22.16
C SER A 95 -5.68 -18.69 22.07
N THR A 96 -6.41 -17.60 21.89
CA THR A 96 -7.84 -17.61 21.60
C THR A 96 -8.06 -17.11 20.18
N VAL A 97 -8.71 -17.91 19.35
CA VAL A 97 -9.09 -17.53 17.99
C VAL A 97 -10.56 -17.12 17.95
N LYS A 98 -10.86 -16.04 17.25
CA LYS A 98 -12.22 -15.57 16.96
C LYS A 98 -12.46 -15.63 15.47
N ALA A 99 -13.56 -16.25 15.06
CA ALA A 99 -13.99 -16.31 13.67
C ALA A 99 -15.52 -16.21 13.62
N ILE A 100 -16.03 -15.25 12.83
CA ILE A 100 -17.46 -14.94 12.74
C ILE A 100 -17.98 -14.50 14.12
N ASP A 101 -18.89 -15.27 14.71
CA ASP A 101 -19.50 -15.12 16.04
C ASP A 101 -19.00 -16.16 17.06
N LYS A 102 -18.02 -16.97 16.68
CA LYS A 102 -17.47 -18.05 17.51
C LYS A 102 -16.08 -17.71 18.01
N SER A 103 -15.75 -18.25 19.19
CA SER A 103 -14.40 -18.19 19.74
C SER A 103 -13.96 -19.57 20.23
N SER A 104 -12.66 -19.84 20.10
CA SER A 104 -12.05 -21.09 20.58
C SER A 104 -10.69 -20.81 21.17
N SER A 105 -10.34 -21.51 22.26
CA SER A 105 -9.07 -21.30 22.97
C SER A 105 -8.21 -22.57 22.94
N SER A 106 -6.89 -22.38 22.95
CA SER A 106 -5.96 -23.51 23.16
C SER A 106 -6.07 -24.15 24.54
N TYR A 107 -6.58 -23.40 25.54
CA TYR A 107 -6.81 -23.97 26.89
C TYR A 107 -7.77 -25.19 26.84
N PRO A 108 -7.55 -26.25 27.60
CA PRO A 108 -6.57 -26.45 28.68
C PRO A 108 -5.19 -27.00 28.23
N VAL A 109 -4.89 -27.07 26.95
CA VAL A 109 -3.60 -27.58 26.46
C VAL A 109 -2.46 -26.66 26.86
N GLU A 110 -1.45 -27.18 27.55
CA GLU A 110 -0.23 -26.44 27.90
C GLU A 110 0.68 -26.30 26.69
N CYS A 111 0.64 -25.13 26.09
CA CYS A 111 1.46 -24.81 24.89
C CYS A 111 2.78 -24.17 25.31
N LYS A 112 3.90 -24.67 24.79
CA LYS A 112 5.25 -24.14 25.05
C LYS A 112 5.61 -22.96 24.15
N THR A 113 4.86 -22.74 23.08
CA THR A 113 5.07 -21.64 22.11
C THR A 113 3.75 -21.03 21.68
N VAL A 114 3.80 -19.75 21.28
CA VAL A 114 2.64 -19.04 20.71
C VAL A 114 2.15 -19.73 19.43
N VAL A 115 3.08 -20.18 18.59
CA VAL A 115 2.74 -20.86 17.33
C VAL A 115 1.92 -22.12 17.60
N TYR A 116 2.37 -22.96 18.52
CA TYR A 116 1.66 -24.18 18.88
C TYR A 116 0.28 -23.87 19.50
N ALA A 117 0.19 -22.85 20.36
CA ALA A 117 -1.08 -22.41 20.93
C ALA A 117 -2.08 -21.96 19.84
N LYS A 118 -1.63 -21.23 18.82
CA LYS A 118 -2.45 -20.85 17.66
C LYS A 118 -2.94 -22.07 16.87
N GLN A 119 -2.08 -23.06 16.65
CA GLN A 119 -2.45 -24.30 15.94
C GLN A 119 -3.54 -25.08 16.69
N VAL A 120 -3.42 -25.21 18.02
CA VAL A 120 -4.43 -25.87 18.87
C VAL A 120 -5.76 -25.11 18.81
N ALA A 121 -5.73 -23.79 18.96
CA ALA A 121 -6.94 -22.97 18.91
C ALA A 121 -7.64 -23.06 17.53
N ALA A 122 -6.86 -23.00 16.45
CA ALA A 122 -7.37 -23.12 15.08
C ALA A 122 -8.00 -24.49 14.82
N LYS A 123 -7.35 -25.59 15.24
CA LYS A 123 -7.91 -26.96 15.13
C LYS A 123 -9.28 -27.05 15.77
N LYS A 124 -9.40 -26.57 17.03
CA LYS A 124 -10.67 -26.53 17.74
C LYS A 124 -11.72 -25.68 17.03
N MET A 125 -11.33 -24.53 16.48
CA MET A 125 -12.25 -23.66 15.74
C MET A 125 -12.77 -24.35 14.47
N ILE A 126 -11.92 -25.01 13.70
CA ILE A 126 -12.32 -25.80 12.52
C ILE A 126 -13.36 -26.86 12.91
N ALA A 127 -13.14 -27.57 14.01
CA ALA A 127 -14.09 -28.58 14.53
C ALA A 127 -15.45 -27.96 14.90
N ILE A 128 -15.47 -26.70 15.37
CA ILE A 128 -16.71 -25.96 15.69
C ILE A 128 -17.41 -25.48 14.40
N LEU A 129 -16.66 -25.08 13.39
CA LEU A 129 -17.23 -24.48 12.17
C LEU A 129 -17.72 -25.52 11.16
N LYS A 130 -17.00 -26.63 10.95
CA LYS A 130 -17.36 -27.69 9.99
C LYS A 130 -18.80 -28.20 10.11
N PRO A 131 -19.35 -28.50 11.29
CA PRO A 131 -20.73 -28.94 11.44
C PRO A 131 -21.77 -27.89 11.02
N ASN A 132 -21.43 -26.59 11.11
CA ASN A 132 -22.37 -25.50 10.86
C ASN A 132 -22.31 -24.98 9.40
N TYR A 133 -21.16 -25.07 8.75
CA TYR A 133 -20.91 -24.49 7.42
C TYR A 133 -20.51 -25.52 6.35
N GLY A 134 -20.48 -26.82 6.71
CA GLY A 134 -20.16 -27.93 5.81
C GLY A 134 -18.66 -28.20 5.65
N GLU A 135 -18.33 -29.31 4.97
CA GLU A 135 -16.95 -29.62 4.62
C GLU A 135 -16.48 -28.77 3.45
N SER A 136 -15.32 -28.12 3.61
CA SER A 136 -14.71 -27.31 2.53
C SER A 136 -13.87 -28.19 1.60
N MET A 137 -13.34 -27.56 0.52
CA MET A 137 -12.31 -28.16 -0.34
C MET A 137 -11.17 -28.75 0.48
N VAL A 138 -10.59 -29.85 0.01
CA VAL A 138 -9.48 -30.52 0.71
C VAL A 138 -8.26 -29.61 0.76
N TYR A 139 -7.76 -29.36 1.96
CA TYR A 139 -6.54 -28.60 2.21
C TYR A 139 -5.34 -29.55 2.09
N HIS A 140 -4.71 -29.59 0.91
CA HIS A 140 -3.57 -30.45 0.64
C HIS A 140 -2.28 -29.82 1.15
N ILE A 141 -1.56 -30.54 2.01
CA ILE A 141 -0.21 -30.16 2.49
C ILE A 141 0.79 -31.17 1.93
N THR A 142 1.91 -30.66 1.43
CA THR A 142 3.04 -31.49 1.03
C THR A 142 3.65 -32.15 2.27
N SER A 143 3.53 -33.47 2.38
CA SER A 143 4.03 -34.25 3.52
C SER A 143 5.47 -34.75 3.33
N ASP A 144 5.92 -34.90 2.08
CA ASP A 144 7.27 -35.34 1.74
C ASP A 144 8.26 -34.16 1.70
N ILE A 145 9.15 -34.11 2.69
CA ILE A 145 10.14 -33.03 2.85
C ILE A 145 11.14 -33.00 1.66
N ASN A 146 11.52 -34.15 1.12
CA ASN A 146 12.43 -34.20 -0.01
C ASN A 146 11.76 -33.66 -1.28
N MET A 147 10.52 -34.04 -1.51
CA MET A 147 9.72 -33.52 -2.62
C MET A 147 9.53 -32.01 -2.48
N MET A 148 9.21 -31.52 -1.29
CA MET A 148 9.10 -30.10 -0.97
C MET A 148 10.40 -29.34 -1.32
N ALA A 149 11.54 -29.83 -0.85
CA ALA A 149 12.84 -29.19 -1.11
C ALA A 149 13.18 -29.17 -2.61
N VAL A 150 12.90 -30.25 -3.35
CA VAL A 150 13.08 -30.30 -4.81
C VAL A 150 12.18 -29.31 -5.53
N ARG A 151 10.91 -29.23 -5.17
CA ARG A 151 9.94 -28.31 -5.75
C ARG A 151 10.31 -26.84 -5.47
N ILE A 152 10.75 -26.52 -4.25
CA ILE A 152 11.24 -25.18 -3.90
C ILE A 152 12.50 -24.83 -4.70
N LYS A 153 13.45 -25.75 -4.83
CA LYS A 153 14.62 -25.56 -5.70
C LYS A 153 14.22 -25.32 -7.16
N GLU A 154 13.19 -25.98 -7.64
CA GLU A 154 12.64 -25.76 -8.99
C GLU A 154 12.02 -24.36 -9.14
N LEU A 155 11.31 -23.83 -8.13
CA LEU A 155 10.80 -22.47 -8.12
C LEU A 155 11.93 -21.45 -8.26
N PHE A 156 12.98 -21.56 -7.47
CA PHE A 156 14.17 -20.70 -7.61
C PHE A 156 14.82 -20.77 -9.01
N LYS A 157 14.85 -21.95 -9.61
CA LYS A 157 15.39 -22.12 -10.96
C LYS A 157 14.47 -21.55 -12.05
N SER A 158 13.16 -21.62 -11.84
CA SER A 158 12.18 -21.08 -12.79
C SER A 158 12.17 -19.55 -12.78
N GLU A 159 12.33 -18.97 -11.58
CA GLU A 159 12.22 -17.54 -11.30
C GLU A 159 13.58 -16.95 -11.03
N PHE A 160 14.54 -16.84 -11.71
CA PHE A 160 15.87 -16.34 -11.34
C PHE A 160 15.79 -15.13 -10.38
N LYS A 161 15.95 -15.41 -9.09
CA LYS A 161 15.87 -14.41 -8.00
C LYS A 161 17.19 -14.37 -7.21
N PRO A 162 18.22 -13.69 -7.70
CA PRO A 162 19.54 -13.67 -7.04
C PRO A 162 19.51 -13.02 -5.66
N ASN A 163 18.52 -12.18 -5.40
CA ASN A 163 18.31 -11.50 -4.10
C ASN A 163 17.54 -12.35 -3.08
N GLY A 164 17.28 -13.61 -3.41
CA GLY A 164 16.43 -14.47 -2.61
C GLY A 164 14.94 -14.15 -2.76
N LEU A 165 14.13 -14.99 -2.13
CA LEU A 165 12.67 -14.87 -2.06
C LEU A 165 12.24 -14.78 -0.61
N MET A 166 11.26 -13.94 -0.33
CA MET A 166 10.58 -13.95 0.97
C MET A 166 9.86 -15.28 1.17
N SER A 167 9.85 -15.79 2.40
CA SER A 167 9.12 -17.02 2.74
C SER A 167 7.65 -16.94 2.34
N SER A 168 6.99 -15.79 2.54
CA SER A 168 5.60 -15.57 2.15
C SER A 168 5.38 -15.60 0.63
N GLU A 169 6.28 -15.02 -0.15
CA GLU A 169 6.24 -15.05 -1.62
C GLU A 169 6.44 -16.48 -2.13
N LEU A 170 7.37 -17.22 -1.50
CA LEU A 170 7.65 -18.61 -1.86
C LEU A 170 6.47 -19.55 -1.53
N GLU A 171 5.77 -19.33 -0.41
CA GLU A 171 4.53 -20.05 -0.07
C GLU A 171 3.44 -19.83 -1.13
N GLU A 172 3.28 -18.59 -1.60
CA GLU A 172 2.30 -18.26 -2.62
C GLU A 172 2.64 -18.90 -3.96
N MET A 173 3.88 -18.76 -4.43
CA MET A 173 4.36 -19.40 -5.65
C MET A 173 4.23 -20.93 -5.61
N TYR A 174 4.52 -21.54 -4.45
CA TYR A 174 4.39 -22.99 -4.25
C TYR A 174 2.94 -23.43 -4.39
N ARG A 175 2.02 -22.72 -3.72
CA ARG A 175 0.58 -22.97 -3.77
C ARG A 175 0.05 -22.83 -5.20
N GLU A 176 0.45 -21.78 -5.92
CA GLU A 176 -0.01 -21.54 -7.29
C GLU A 176 0.47 -22.63 -8.26
N LYS A 177 1.74 -23.03 -8.14
CA LYS A 177 2.32 -23.99 -9.09
C LYS A 177 1.92 -25.44 -8.80
N PHE A 178 1.89 -25.84 -7.53
CA PHE A 178 1.68 -27.24 -7.14
C PHE A 178 0.30 -27.54 -6.58
N GLN A 179 -0.55 -26.51 -6.37
CA GLN A 179 -1.88 -26.61 -5.78
C GLN A 179 -1.87 -27.31 -4.40
N GLU A 180 -0.76 -27.20 -3.68
CA GLU A 180 -0.52 -27.73 -2.36
C GLU A 180 0.03 -26.63 -1.45
N HIS A 181 -0.18 -26.78 -0.15
CA HIS A 181 0.36 -25.87 0.87
C HIS A 181 1.63 -26.43 1.49
N LEU A 182 2.53 -25.55 1.92
CA LEU A 182 3.70 -25.91 2.70
C LEU A 182 3.30 -26.18 4.17
N PRO A 183 3.94 -27.13 4.89
CA PRO A 183 3.70 -27.32 6.31
C PRO A 183 4.13 -26.09 7.11
N HIS A 184 3.50 -25.79 8.25
CA HIS A 184 3.75 -24.57 9.03
C HIS A 184 5.20 -24.37 9.47
N ASN A 185 5.97 -25.44 9.60
CA ASN A 185 7.39 -25.44 9.98
C ASN A 185 8.33 -25.68 8.78
N TRP A 186 7.86 -25.47 7.56
CA TRP A 186 8.57 -25.80 6.33
C TRP A 186 9.96 -25.15 6.20
N VAL A 187 10.12 -23.92 6.71
CA VAL A 187 11.43 -23.24 6.71
C VAL A 187 12.44 -24.01 7.54
N GLN A 188 12.04 -24.45 8.75
CA GLN A 188 12.90 -25.24 9.63
C GLN A 188 13.24 -26.60 9.02
N LEU A 189 12.30 -27.20 8.30
CA LEU A 189 12.52 -28.46 7.60
C LEU A 189 13.50 -28.28 6.42
N LEU A 190 13.55 -27.11 5.79
CA LEU A 190 14.50 -26.80 4.72
C LEU A 190 15.92 -26.48 5.23
N GLU A 191 16.07 -26.07 6.50
CA GLU A 191 17.41 -25.76 7.08
C GLU A 191 18.36 -26.98 7.06
N VAL A 192 17.84 -28.18 6.91
CA VAL A 192 18.63 -29.41 6.78
C VAL A 192 19.41 -29.47 5.45
N TYR A 193 18.94 -28.75 4.43
CA TYR A 193 19.54 -28.77 3.09
C TYR A 193 20.56 -27.65 2.91
N SER A 194 21.84 -27.98 2.77
CA SER A 194 22.97 -27.03 2.67
C SER A 194 22.91 -26.08 1.47
N TYR A 195 22.13 -26.40 0.46
CA TYR A 195 21.94 -25.55 -0.72
C TYR A 195 20.90 -24.44 -0.55
N PHE A 196 20.25 -24.34 0.61
CA PHE A 196 19.47 -23.17 0.98
C PHE A 196 20.19 -22.34 2.04
N LYS A 197 20.17 -21.03 1.87
CA LYS A 197 20.65 -20.06 2.85
C LYS A 197 19.45 -19.23 3.32
N PHE A 198 19.41 -18.89 4.59
CA PHE A 198 18.29 -18.20 5.24
C PHE A 198 18.78 -16.93 5.93
N ASP A 199 18.22 -15.78 5.57
CA ASP A 199 18.39 -14.53 6.30
C ASP A 199 17.11 -14.27 7.10
N LYS A 200 17.20 -14.42 8.43
CA LYS A 200 16.10 -14.17 9.36
C LYS A 200 16.09 -12.69 9.72
N LEU A 201 15.09 -11.98 9.24
CA LEU A 201 14.87 -10.57 9.48
C LEU A 201 13.94 -10.35 10.69
N VAL A 202 13.72 -9.08 11.05
CA VAL A 202 12.75 -8.70 12.08
C VAL A 202 11.32 -9.06 11.64
N ALA A 203 10.42 -9.25 12.59
CA ALA A 203 9.01 -9.61 12.37
C ALA A 203 8.79 -10.96 11.68
N ASN A 204 9.65 -11.95 11.96
CA ASN A 204 9.59 -13.29 11.35
C ASN A 204 9.65 -13.29 9.81
N LYS A 205 10.11 -12.21 9.21
CA LYS A 205 10.39 -12.16 7.78
C LYS A 205 11.66 -12.95 7.49
N ILE A 206 11.60 -13.91 6.59
CA ILE A 206 12.73 -14.78 6.24
C ILE A 206 12.95 -14.68 4.73
N ILE A 207 14.17 -14.36 4.33
CA ILE A 207 14.60 -14.42 2.94
C ILE A 207 15.35 -15.72 2.74
N ILE A 208 15.01 -16.45 1.68
CA ILE A 208 15.61 -17.73 1.33
C ILE A 208 16.36 -17.55 0.03
N TYR A 209 17.59 -18.03 -0.01
CA TYR A 209 18.46 -18.01 -1.19
C TYR A 209 18.80 -19.43 -1.61
N LEU A 210 18.95 -19.66 -2.92
CA LEU A 210 19.52 -20.87 -3.45
C LEU A 210 21.04 -20.69 -3.60
N ASN A 211 21.83 -21.49 -2.90
CA ASN A 211 23.28 -21.49 -3.02
C ASN A 211 23.68 -22.31 -4.24
N GLU A 212 23.99 -21.68 -5.37
CA GLU A 212 24.36 -22.36 -6.62
C GLU A 212 25.83 -22.80 -6.67
N MET A 213 26.64 -22.47 -5.65
CA MET A 213 28.07 -22.81 -5.63
C MET A 213 28.34 -23.98 -4.69
N ASP A 214 28.38 -25.18 -5.24
CA ASP A 214 29.30 -26.22 -4.80
C ASP A 214 30.74 -25.80 -5.18
N SER A 215 31.40 -24.96 -4.38
CA SER A 215 32.86 -24.84 -4.36
C SER A 215 33.32 -24.02 -3.15
N ASP A 216 33.93 -24.72 -2.20
CA ASP A 216 35.12 -24.35 -1.38
C ASP A 216 35.19 -22.98 -0.66
N TYR A 217 34.08 -22.30 -0.30
CA TYR A 217 34.16 -21.04 0.46
C TYR A 217 33.22 -20.92 1.67
N CYS A 218 32.95 -22.03 2.37
CA CYS A 218 32.19 -22.02 3.63
C CYS A 218 32.90 -22.78 4.77
N GLN A 219 34.12 -22.41 5.06
CA GLN A 219 34.76 -22.72 6.35
C GLN A 219 35.36 -21.43 6.89
N ASN A 220 34.59 -20.61 7.55
CA ASN A 220 35.03 -19.67 8.59
C ASN A 220 33.88 -18.68 8.96
N SER A 221 32.86 -19.17 9.62
CA SER A 221 31.93 -18.27 10.35
C SER A 221 31.37 -18.90 11.63
N HIS A 222 32.16 -19.74 12.29
CA HIS A 222 31.99 -19.97 13.73
C HIS A 222 32.99 -19.08 14.49
N ALA A 223 32.82 -17.77 14.37
CA ALA A 223 33.50 -16.82 15.23
C ALA A 223 32.78 -16.79 16.59
N ASN A 224 33.56 -17.03 17.62
CA ASN A 224 33.20 -17.00 19.03
C ASN A 224 32.32 -15.78 19.39
N ILE A 225 31.10 -16.05 19.86
CA ILE A 225 30.07 -15.05 20.21
C ILE A 225 30.44 -14.25 21.49
N ASN A 226 31.53 -14.57 22.16
CA ASN A 226 31.85 -14.04 23.48
C ASN A 226 32.79 -12.82 23.57
N GLU A 227 33.22 -12.23 22.46
CA GLU A 227 34.33 -11.28 22.50
C GLU A 227 33.98 -9.78 22.31
N TYR A 228 32.69 -9.37 22.29
CA TYR A 228 32.31 -7.97 22.02
C TYR A 228 31.33 -7.35 23.01
N LEU A 229 31.51 -7.54 24.32
CA LEU A 229 30.64 -6.89 25.32
C LEU A 229 31.41 -6.34 26.54
N GLU A 230 32.57 -5.73 26.33
CA GLU A 230 33.17 -4.84 27.34
C GLU A 230 33.45 -3.48 26.72
N VAL A 231 32.46 -2.57 26.81
CA VAL A 231 32.66 -1.13 26.63
C VAL A 231 32.00 -0.44 27.81
N PRO A 232 32.68 0.52 28.46
CA PRO A 232 32.22 1.17 29.68
C PRO A 232 30.89 1.88 29.46
N VAL A 233 30.06 1.83 30.50
CA VAL A 233 28.79 2.53 30.57
C VAL A 233 29.09 4.03 30.69
N GLU A 234 29.02 4.76 29.58
CA GLU A 234 28.75 6.17 29.57
C GLU A 234 27.39 6.41 28.99
N GLU A 235 26.52 6.83 29.83
CA GLU A 235 25.23 7.47 29.80
C GLU A 235 24.70 7.91 28.43
N GLN A 236 23.51 7.44 28.13
CA GLN A 236 22.26 8.21 28.19
C GLN A 236 21.84 8.89 26.89
N ASN A 237 20.61 8.59 26.50
CA ASN A 237 19.79 9.39 25.57
C ASN A 237 20.42 9.70 24.19
N ASN A 238 21.21 8.79 23.64
CA ASN A 238 21.51 8.87 22.23
C ASN A 238 20.22 8.51 21.47
N PRO A 239 19.59 9.48 20.77
CA PRO A 239 18.55 9.12 19.82
C PRO A 239 19.16 8.09 18.87
N GLY A 240 18.45 6.98 18.64
CA GLY A 240 18.96 5.93 17.77
C GLY A 240 19.40 6.53 16.43
N ILE A 241 20.61 6.19 16.00
CA ILE A 241 21.16 6.71 14.75
C ILE A 241 20.54 5.90 13.60
N PRO A 242 19.83 6.51 12.65
CA PRO A 242 19.28 5.81 11.51
C PRO A 242 20.38 5.30 10.58
N LEU A 243 20.16 4.15 9.98
CA LEU A 243 20.96 3.68 8.87
C LEU A 243 20.63 4.53 7.63
N THR A 244 21.65 4.86 6.83
CA THR A 244 21.50 5.67 5.61
C THR A 244 22.35 5.10 4.50
N PHE A 245 22.05 5.43 3.26
CA PHE A 245 22.98 5.20 2.15
C PHE A 245 24.24 6.05 2.35
N LYS A 246 25.40 5.44 2.08
CA LYS A 246 26.69 6.11 2.19
C LYS A 246 27.26 6.53 0.83
N ASP A 247 26.80 5.89 -0.22
CA ASP A 247 27.29 6.00 -1.58
C ASP A 247 26.17 5.68 -2.58
N TYR A 248 26.46 5.86 -3.86
CA TYR A 248 25.56 5.52 -4.97
C TYR A 248 25.70 4.06 -5.44
N GLU A 249 26.39 3.22 -4.67
CA GLU A 249 26.52 1.82 -5.00
C GLU A 249 25.21 1.08 -4.85
N GLU A 250 25.03 0.11 -5.72
CA GLU A 250 23.90 -0.79 -5.67
C GLU A 250 23.88 -1.61 -4.39
N LYS A 251 22.72 -1.72 -3.77
CA LYS A 251 22.50 -2.53 -2.56
C LYS A 251 21.33 -3.49 -2.76
N CYS A 252 21.37 -4.64 -2.07
CA CYS A 252 20.22 -5.54 -1.95
C CYS A 252 19.33 -5.06 -0.83
N ILE A 253 18.03 -4.93 -1.11
CA ILE A 253 17.05 -4.44 -0.15
C ILE A 253 15.78 -5.29 -0.10
N LEU A 254 15.08 -5.19 1.02
CA LEU A 254 13.69 -5.57 1.19
C LEU A 254 12.85 -4.29 1.33
N VAL A 255 11.75 -4.16 0.63
CA VAL A 255 10.74 -3.14 0.92
C VAL A 255 9.90 -3.63 2.09
N SER A 256 10.10 -3.05 3.25
CA SER A 256 9.50 -3.51 4.52
C SER A 256 8.16 -2.87 4.83
N ALA A 257 7.98 -1.58 4.48
CA ALA A 257 6.70 -0.88 4.62
C ALA A 257 6.48 0.12 3.48
N ASN A 258 5.22 0.46 3.22
CA ASN A 258 4.82 1.32 2.12
C ASN A 258 3.62 2.19 2.52
N TYR A 259 3.79 3.51 2.44
CA TYR A 259 2.78 4.54 2.72
C TYR A 259 2.62 5.52 1.54
N GLY A 260 3.01 5.11 0.32
CA GLY A 260 3.02 5.91 -0.90
C GLY A 260 4.41 6.00 -1.52
N ALA A 261 4.48 6.48 -2.77
CA ALA A 261 5.73 6.59 -3.51
C ALA A 261 6.77 7.52 -2.84
N ASN A 262 6.30 8.48 -2.05
CA ASN A 262 7.13 9.42 -1.28
C ASN A 262 7.49 8.91 0.12
N ASN A 263 7.02 7.74 0.49
CA ASN A 263 7.16 7.22 1.86
C ASN A 263 7.21 5.70 1.87
N ILE A 264 8.23 5.12 1.23
CA ILE A 264 8.56 3.71 1.36
C ILE A 264 9.67 3.52 2.39
N TRP A 265 9.68 2.37 3.01
CA TRP A 265 10.71 1.97 3.96
C TRP A 265 11.40 0.70 3.49
N ILE A 266 12.71 0.70 3.56
CA ILE A 266 13.54 -0.41 3.09
C ILE A 266 14.51 -0.87 4.17
N ASN A 267 14.92 -2.14 4.05
CA ASN A 267 16.00 -2.72 4.84
C ASN A 267 17.09 -3.25 3.92
N PHE A 268 18.35 -3.06 4.28
CA PHE A 268 19.44 -3.77 3.61
C PHE A 268 19.41 -5.26 3.96
N VAL A 269 19.55 -6.11 2.96
CA VAL A 269 19.47 -7.57 3.09
C VAL A 269 20.59 -8.27 2.35
N GLY A 270 20.77 -9.55 2.60
CA GLY A 270 21.79 -10.36 1.95
C GLY A 270 23.21 -9.82 2.17
N PRO A 271 24.00 -9.64 1.10
CA PRO A 271 25.36 -9.08 1.21
C PRO A 271 25.42 -7.66 1.77
N SER A 272 24.33 -6.92 1.69
CA SER A 272 24.23 -5.52 2.17
C SER A 272 23.76 -5.43 3.62
N ALA A 273 23.34 -6.54 4.24
CA ALA A 273 22.79 -6.57 5.60
C ALA A 273 23.80 -6.15 6.67
N ASP A 274 23.30 -5.49 7.72
CA ASP A 274 24.11 -5.15 8.91
C ASP A 274 24.24 -6.39 9.82
N VAL A 275 25.38 -7.04 9.78
CA VAL A 275 25.69 -8.24 10.60
C VAL A 275 25.58 -7.93 12.10
N ASN A 276 25.91 -6.71 12.54
CA ASN A 276 25.80 -6.33 13.95
C ASN A 276 24.33 -6.26 14.40
N PHE A 277 23.45 -5.80 13.51
CA PHE A 277 22.02 -5.80 13.76
C PHE A 277 21.47 -7.22 13.90
N ILE A 278 21.83 -8.14 13.01
CA ILE A 278 21.36 -9.54 13.08
C ILE A 278 21.76 -10.17 14.42
N LYS A 279 23.01 -9.96 14.86
CA LYS A 279 23.48 -10.46 16.16
C LYS A 279 22.76 -9.78 17.33
N MET A 280 22.54 -8.47 17.26
CA MET A 280 21.80 -7.71 18.26
C MET A 280 20.36 -8.20 18.38
N GLN A 281 19.67 -8.41 17.26
CA GLN A 281 18.28 -8.85 17.25
C GLN A 281 18.10 -10.25 17.86
N ALA A 282 19.01 -11.18 17.56
CA ALA A 282 18.99 -12.51 18.17
C ALA A 282 19.13 -12.42 19.70
N LYS A 283 20.12 -11.63 20.18
CA LYS A 283 20.34 -11.39 21.62
C LYS A 283 19.17 -10.65 22.28
N PHE A 284 18.58 -9.68 21.58
CA PHE A 284 17.42 -8.93 22.06
C PHE A 284 16.23 -9.86 22.30
N ASN A 285 15.91 -10.72 21.33
CA ASN A 285 14.85 -11.71 21.48
C ASN A 285 15.13 -12.68 22.64
N ASP A 286 16.37 -13.16 22.78
CA ASP A 286 16.74 -14.11 23.84
C ASP A 286 16.60 -13.47 25.22
N ILE A 287 17.15 -12.27 25.43
CA ILE A 287 17.08 -11.54 26.69
C ILE A 287 15.63 -11.19 27.03
N MET A 288 14.86 -10.62 26.11
CA MET A 288 13.48 -10.22 26.37
C MET A 288 12.55 -11.41 26.65
N ASN A 289 12.84 -12.58 26.10
CA ASN A 289 12.09 -13.81 26.38
C ASN A 289 12.46 -14.47 27.71
N THR A 290 13.68 -14.24 28.22
CA THR A 290 14.21 -14.89 29.44
C THR A 290 14.17 -13.99 30.66
N THR A 291 14.22 -12.67 30.49
CA THR A 291 14.28 -11.69 31.59
C THR A 291 12.87 -11.29 32.06
N TYR A 292 12.78 -10.83 33.32
CA TYR A 292 11.54 -10.28 33.84
C TYR A 292 11.21 -8.97 33.12
N ILE A 293 10.06 -8.96 32.40
CA ILE A 293 9.67 -7.82 31.57
C ILE A 293 9.10 -6.72 32.46
N ASN A 294 9.74 -5.54 32.47
CA ASN A 294 9.23 -4.35 33.13
C ASN A 294 8.31 -3.59 32.17
N ILE A 295 7.00 -3.70 32.39
CA ILE A 295 6.01 -2.86 31.71
C ILE A 295 6.21 -1.43 32.16
N VAL A 296 6.08 -0.49 31.21
CA VAL A 296 6.30 0.93 31.46
C VAL A 296 5.05 1.56 32.06
N GLU A 297 5.16 2.22 33.20
CA GLU A 297 4.03 2.92 33.82
C GLU A 297 3.60 4.15 33.03
N GLN A 298 4.57 4.92 32.49
CA GLN A 298 4.33 6.12 31.70
C GLN A 298 5.07 6.07 30.38
N VAL A 299 4.30 6.03 29.31
CA VAL A 299 4.81 6.08 27.93
C VAL A 299 4.95 7.54 27.51
N THR A 300 6.09 7.89 26.93
CA THR A 300 6.41 9.26 26.47
C THR A 300 6.62 9.28 24.97
N GLU A 301 5.94 10.20 24.28
CA GLU A 301 6.13 10.44 22.84
C GLU A 301 7.61 10.74 22.51
N GLY A 302 8.08 10.22 21.38
CA GLY A 302 9.45 10.37 20.90
C GLY A 302 10.49 9.46 21.57
N LYS A 303 10.17 8.78 22.69
CA LYS A 303 11.08 7.83 23.34
C LYS A 303 10.99 6.43 22.74
N TYR A 304 12.06 5.66 22.96
CA TYR A 304 12.20 4.30 22.46
C TYR A 304 11.83 3.28 23.53
N TYR A 305 11.16 2.22 23.08
CA TYR A 305 10.65 1.14 23.92
C TYR A 305 10.79 -0.20 23.20
N ALA A 306 10.47 -1.29 23.89
CA ALA A 306 10.38 -2.63 23.38
C ALA A 306 8.93 -3.11 23.35
N VAL A 307 8.52 -3.76 22.28
CA VAL A 307 7.18 -4.40 22.16
C VAL A 307 7.32 -5.78 21.57
N LEU A 308 6.46 -6.69 22.03
CA LEU A 308 6.34 -8.02 21.45
C LEU A 308 5.21 -8.01 20.40
N TYR A 309 5.57 -8.09 19.13
CA TYR A 309 4.60 -8.12 18.03
C TYR A 309 4.87 -9.31 17.12
N ASN A 310 3.82 -10.06 16.76
CA ASN A 310 3.95 -11.29 15.96
C ASN A 310 5.03 -12.25 16.45
N SER A 311 5.13 -12.45 17.77
CA SER A 311 6.10 -13.34 18.43
C SER A 311 7.57 -12.93 18.29
N THR A 312 7.84 -11.70 17.91
CA THR A 312 9.17 -11.13 17.80
C THR A 312 9.24 -9.84 18.60
N TRP A 313 10.35 -9.59 19.29
CA TRP A 313 10.58 -8.32 19.97
C TRP A 313 11.06 -7.25 19.00
N HIS A 314 10.45 -6.09 19.09
CA HIS A 314 10.75 -4.94 18.24
C HIS A 314 11.19 -3.76 19.08
N ARG A 315 12.17 -3.00 18.56
CA ARG A 315 12.45 -1.65 19.02
C ARG A 315 11.44 -0.71 18.39
N VAL A 316 10.78 0.11 19.20
CA VAL A 316 9.78 1.06 18.73
C VAL A 316 10.05 2.45 19.24
N GLN A 317 9.65 3.44 18.47
CA GLN A 317 9.54 4.83 18.91
C GLN A 317 8.06 5.21 19.01
N ILE A 318 7.69 5.85 20.09
CA ILE A 318 6.31 6.32 20.28
C ILE A 318 6.06 7.54 19.39
N SER A 319 5.06 7.45 18.51
CA SER A 319 4.73 8.48 17.53
C SER A 319 3.55 9.37 17.93
N SER A 320 2.77 8.97 18.92
CA SER A 320 1.64 9.77 19.42
C SER A 320 1.43 9.54 20.92
N PRO A 321 0.80 10.49 21.64
CA PRO A 321 0.34 10.27 23.00
C PRO A 321 -0.68 9.12 23.07
N ILE A 322 -0.94 8.64 24.29
CA ILE A 322 -1.91 7.57 24.55
C ILE A 322 -3.30 8.02 24.09
N GLY A 323 -3.95 7.22 23.24
CA GLY A 323 -5.32 7.45 22.76
C GLY A 323 -6.37 7.20 23.86
N GLU A 324 -7.60 7.64 23.60
CA GLU A 324 -8.74 7.41 24.51
C GLU A 324 -9.06 5.92 24.71
N ASP A 325 -8.68 5.09 23.73
CA ASP A 325 -8.81 3.62 23.74
C ASP A 325 -7.67 2.91 24.50
N GLY A 326 -6.72 3.64 25.06
CA GLY A 326 -5.56 3.12 25.76
C GLY A 326 -4.46 2.56 24.86
N THR A 327 -4.55 2.78 23.55
CA THR A 327 -3.50 2.40 22.59
C THR A 327 -2.54 3.55 22.32
N VAL A 328 -1.38 3.20 21.79
CA VAL A 328 -0.28 4.12 21.46
C VAL A 328 0.24 3.78 20.08
N ALA A 329 0.44 4.79 19.23
CA ALA A 329 1.05 4.58 17.92
C ALA A 329 2.56 4.33 18.09
N CYS A 330 2.98 3.13 17.77
CA CYS A 330 4.36 2.64 17.84
C CYS A 330 4.95 2.54 16.44
N PHE A 331 5.99 3.32 16.17
CA PHE A 331 6.78 3.22 14.96
C PHE A 331 7.87 2.16 15.14
N MET A 332 7.84 1.11 14.34
CA MET A 332 8.85 0.04 14.32
C MET A 332 10.12 0.57 13.65
N VAL A 333 11.12 0.95 14.44
CA VAL A 333 12.31 1.66 13.92
C VAL A 333 13.23 0.80 13.04
N ASP A 334 13.01 -0.50 13.02
CA ASP A 334 13.80 -1.43 12.23
C ASP A 334 13.07 -1.94 10.97
N THR A 335 11.76 -1.68 10.83
CA THR A 335 11.00 -2.09 9.65
C THR A 335 10.25 -0.95 8.98
N GLY A 336 10.02 0.16 9.69
CA GLY A 336 9.27 1.30 9.18
C GLY A 336 7.74 1.19 9.32
N ASP A 337 7.23 0.09 9.91
CA ASP A 337 5.81 -0.11 10.15
C ASP A 337 5.29 0.76 11.28
N LEU A 338 4.01 1.13 11.23
CA LEU A 338 3.32 1.86 12.28
C LEU A 338 2.12 1.04 12.78
N TYR A 339 2.11 0.71 14.07
CA TYR A 339 1.04 -0.05 14.71
C TYR A 339 0.51 0.64 15.96
N ASN A 340 -0.80 0.50 16.20
CA ASN A 340 -1.39 0.87 17.48
C ASN A 340 -1.29 -0.32 18.43
N ILE A 341 -0.58 -0.14 19.54
CA ILE A 341 -0.29 -1.17 20.53
C ILE A 341 -0.82 -0.71 21.89
N SER A 342 -1.38 -1.64 22.68
CA SER A 342 -1.83 -1.32 24.02
C SER A 342 -0.66 -0.82 24.89
N LYS A 343 -0.87 0.24 25.65
CA LYS A 343 0.16 0.75 26.58
C LYS A 343 0.69 -0.33 27.55
N ASP A 344 -0.14 -1.32 27.89
CA ASP A 344 0.20 -2.40 28.82
C ASP A 344 1.12 -3.46 28.20
N GLU A 345 1.36 -3.40 26.89
CA GLU A 345 2.30 -4.26 26.16
C GLU A 345 3.64 -3.57 25.88
N ILE A 346 3.80 -2.30 26.29
CA ILE A 346 5.01 -1.52 26.08
C ILE A 346 5.98 -1.78 27.24
N CYS A 347 7.20 -2.18 26.90
CA CYS A 347 8.24 -2.55 27.83
C CYS A 347 9.45 -1.63 27.70
N ASN A 348 10.21 -1.50 28.78
CA ASN A 348 11.47 -0.76 28.76
C ASN A 348 12.45 -1.40 27.78
N LEU A 349 13.08 -0.56 26.97
CA LEU A 349 14.18 -0.95 26.10
C LEU A 349 15.51 -0.64 26.77
N GLU A 350 16.36 -1.67 26.97
CA GLU A 350 17.69 -1.45 27.53
C GLU A 350 18.57 -0.63 26.57
N PRO A 351 19.34 0.36 27.09
CA PRO A 351 20.16 1.26 26.27
C PRO A 351 21.18 0.53 25.38
N VAL A 352 21.61 -0.67 25.77
CA VAL A 352 22.56 -1.47 24.99
C VAL A 352 22.03 -1.79 23.60
N PHE A 353 20.70 -1.98 23.44
CA PHE A 353 20.08 -2.29 22.15
C PHE A 353 19.95 -1.05 21.25
N MET A 354 20.10 0.16 21.78
CA MET A 354 20.11 1.41 21.00
C MET A 354 21.48 1.76 20.42
N LYS A 355 22.55 1.02 20.77
CA LYS A 355 23.89 1.21 20.18
C LYS A 355 23.94 0.80 18.71
N THR A 356 23.13 -0.17 18.32
CA THR A 356 23.00 -0.59 16.91
C THR A 356 22.09 0.36 16.16
N LYS A 357 22.49 0.77 14.95
CA LYS A 357 21.72 1.67 14.10
C LYS A 357 20.30 1.18 13.88
N LEU A 358 19.37 2.11 13.69
CA LEU A 358 18.00 1.82 13.29
C LEU A 358 18.01 1.39 11.82
N GLN A 359 17.35 0.29 11.50
CA GLN A 359 17.52 -0.38 10.21
C GLN A 359 16.56 0.09 9.12
N ALA A 360 15.41 0.67 9.49
CA ALA A 360 14.46 1.19 8.51
C ALA A 360 14.99 2.47 7.86
N ILE A 361 15.14 2.45 6.55
CA ILE A 361 15.58 3.60 5.75
C ILE A 361 14.37 4.11 4.97
N LYS A 362 14.01 5.37 5.21
CA LYS A 362 12.96 6.03 4.44
C LYS A 362 13.47 6.44 3.07
N CYS A 363 12.70 6.17 2.02
CA CYS A 363 13.05 6.51 0.64
C CYS A 363 11.86 7.06 -0.15
N ILE A 364 12.18 7.72 -1.25
CA ILE A 364 11.24 8.20 -2.28
C ILE A 364 11.52 7.42 -3.56
N LEU A 365 10.50 6.85 -4.19
CA LEU A 365 10.64 6.21 -5.50
C LEU A 365 10.81 7.25 -6.59
N THR A 366 11.97 7.30 -7.21
CA THR A 366 12.29 8.25 -8.28
C THR A 366 11.31 8.14 -9.45
N GLY A 367 10.75 9.27 -9.87
CA GLY A 367 9.80 9.35 -10.98
C GLY A 367 8.37 8.91 -10.67
N LEU A 368 8.07 8.53 -9.41
CA LEU A 368 6.73 8.21 -8.91
C LEU A 368 6.22 9.23 -7.88
N ASP A 369 7.09 10.10 -7.40
CA ASP A 369 6.79 11.10 -6.37
C ASP A 369 5.62 12.04 -6.74
N ASN A 370 5.50 12.37 -8.02
CA ASN A 370 4.40 13.21 -8.52
C ASN A 370 3.07 12.45 -8.71
N PHE A 371 3.08 11.13 -8.63
CA PHE A 371 1.91 10.28 -8.77
C PHE A 371 1.26 9.87 -7.43
N ASP A 372 1.80 10.33 -6.30
CA ASP A 372 1.39 9.94 -4.94
C ASP A 372 -0.10 10.22 -4.63
N THR A 373 -0.72 11.12 -5.40
CA THR A 373 -2.15 11.47 -5.26
C THR A 373 -3.07 10.71 -6.21
N PHE A 374 -2.53 9.79 -7.03
CA PHE A 374 -3.34 8.98 -7.94
C PHE A 374 -4.02 7.84 -7.18
N ASP A 375 -5.33 7.69 -7.41
CA ASP A 375 -6.08 6.56 -6.90
C ASP A 375 -5.51 5.24 -7.48
N GLY A 376 -5.38 4.22 -6.63
CA GLY A 376 -4.85 2.91 -7.02
C GLY A 376 -3.33 2.76 -6.94
N LEU A 377 -2.55 3.84 -6.75
CA LEU A 377 -1.10 3.71 -6.61
C LEU A 377 -0.71 2.87 -5.39
N GLN A 378 -1.40 3.05 -4.27
CA GLN A 378 -1.10 2.33 -3.03
C GLN A 378 -1.29 0.82 -3.19
N GLU A 379 -2.34 0.40 -3.88
CA GLU A 379 -2.62 -0.99 -4.18
C GLU A 379 -1.55 -1.58 -5.09
N ILE A 380 -1.16 -0.86 -6.15
CA ILE A 380 -0.09 -1.28 -7.07
C ILE A 380 1.24 -1.41 -6.32
N LEU A 381 1.60 -0.45 -5.47
CA LEU A 381 2.82 -0.53 -4.66
C LEU A 381 2.79 -1.72 -3.70
N ASN A 382 1.66 -1.96 -3.03
CA ASN A 382 1.51 -3.11 -2.14
C ASN A 382 1.69 -4.44 -2.89
N GLU A 383 1.10 -4.56 -4.07
CA GLU A 383 1.20 -5.76 -4.89
C GLU A 383 2.61 -5.95 -5.48
N MET A 384 3.20 -4.87 -6.02
CA MET A 384 4.44 -4.99 -6.78
C MET A 384 5.70 -5.01 -5.92
N ILE A 385 5.74 -4.24 -4.82
CA ILE A 385 7.00 -4.06 -4.08
C ILE A 385 6.97 -4.42 -2.60
N LEU A 386 5.82 -4.37 -1.93
CA LEU A 386 5.77 -4.62 -0.49
C LEU A 386 6.16 -6.06 -0.16
N ASN A 387 7.05 -6.22 0.82
CA ASN A 387 7.62 -7.50 1.25
C ASN A 387 8.39 -8.26 0.15
N LYS A 388 8.92 -7.55 -0.85
CA LYS A 388 9.75 -8.12 -1.91
C LYS A 388 11.17 -7.56 -1.90
N THR A 389 12.10 -8.34 -2.43
CA THR A 389 13.51 -7.99 -2.50
C THR A 389 13.89 -7.42 -3.86
N PHE A 390 14.72 -6.37 -3.86
CA PHE A 390 15.17 -5.68 -5.07
C PHE A 390 16.65 -5.32 -4.96
N PHE A 391 17.27 -5.03 -6.10
CA PHE A 391 18.44 -4.16 -6.13
C PHE A 391 17.96 -2.71 -6.10
N VAL A 392 18.62 -1.89 -5.31
CA VAL A 392 18.35 -0.46 -5.23
C VAL A 392 19.58 0.33 -5.63
N VAL A 393 19.38 1.37 -6.43
CA VAL A 393 20.39 2.38 -6.72
C VAL A 393 19.84 3.72 -6.21
N PRO A 394 20.54 4.40 -5.30
CA PRO A 394 20.16 5.74 -4.89
C PRO A 394 20.46 6.74 -6.02
N ASP A 395 19.48 7.56 -6.36
CA ASP A 395 19.61 8.64 -7.33
C ASP A 395 20.01 9.97 -6.66
N SER A 396 19.65 10.12 -5.36
CA SER A 396 20.16 11.20 -4.49
C SER A 396 20.36 10.68 -3.06
N LEU A 397 21.30 11.31 -2.34
CA LEU A 397 21.66 10.99 -0.94
C LEU A 397 21.25 12.12 0.02
N GLU A 398 20.19 12.85 -0.30
CA GLU A 398 19.60 13.85 0.58
C GLU A 398 19.01 13.21 1.84
N ASP A 399 18.44 14.01 2.75
CA ASP A 399 17.85 13.55 4.02
C ASP A 399 16.85 12.39 3.84
N CYS A 400 16.13 12.38 2.71
CA CYS A 400 15.34 11.25 2.26
C CYS A 400 15.82 10.83 0.87
N ALA A 401 16.53 9.71 0.80
CA ALA A 401 17.14 9.23 -0.45
C ALA A 401 16.08 8.97 -1.51
N ARG A 402 16.35 9.45 -2.73
CA ARG A 402 15.58 9.08 -3.93
C ARG A 402 16.20 7.82 -4.51
N VAL A 403 15.35 6.83 -4.82
CA VAL A 403 15.83 5.52 -5.22
C VAL A 403 15.11 4.97 -6.44
N THR A 404 15.84 4.22 -7.24
CA THR A 404 15.29 3.39 -8.32
C THR A 404 15.48 1.91 -7.94
N LEU A 405 14.37 1.16 -8.00
CA LEU A 405 14.34 -0.27 -7.74
C LEU A 405 14.54 -1.05 -9.04
N TYR A 406 15.33 -2.11 -8.97
CA TYR A 406 15.60 -3.00 -10.11
C TYR A 406 15.34 -4.45 -9.76
N GLU A 407 14.65 -5.14 -10.66
CA GLU A 407 14.50 -6.58 -10.66
C GLU A 407 15.47 -7.18 -11.70
N GLN A 408 16.23 -8.20 -11.31
CA GLN A 408 17.09 -8.92 -12.24
C GLN A 408 16.38 -10.16 -12.77
N ARG A 409 16.38 -10.34 -14.09
CA ARG A 409 15.87 -11.55 -14.76
C ARG A 409 16.99 -12.40 -15.34
N LYS A 410 16.69 -13.65 -15.73
CA LYS A 410 17.61 -14.72 -16.20
C LYS A 410 18.66 -14.31 -17.24
N THR A 411 18.45 -13.24 -17.98
CA THR A 411 19.31 -12.80 -19.10
C THR A 411 20.27 -11.68 -18.73
N CYS A 412 20.60 -11.47 -17.46
CA CYS A 412 21.32 -10.29 -16.98
C CYS A 412 20.60 -8.96 -17.29
N TYR A 413 19.36 -9.04 -17.72
CA TYR A 413 18.54 -7.87 -18.02
C TYR A 413 17.91 -7.36 -16.74
N ARG A 414 18.11 -6.08 -16.46
CA ARG A 414 17.52 -5.41 -15.31
C ARG A 414 16.28 -4.65 -15.73
N ILE A 415 15.22 -4.81 -14.97
CA ILE A 415 13.97 -4.11 -15.17
C ILE A 415 13.88 -3.01 -14.13
N ASN A 416 13.63 -1.79 -14.59
CA ASN A 416 13.32 -0.67 -13.72
C ASN A 416 11.88 -0.82 -13.21
N VAL A 417 11.74 -1.15 -11.92
CA VAL A 417 10.45 -1.42 -11.28
C VAL A 417 9.63 -0.13 -11.13
N ASN A 418 10.27 1.02 -10.86
CA ASN A 418 9.58 2.30 -10.79
C ASN A 418 8.85 2.62 -12.11
N THR A 419 9.50 2.33 -13.25
CA THR A 419 8.88 2.50 -14.57
C THR A 419 7.71 1.54 -14.80
N MET A 420 7.83 0.29 -14.35
CA MET A 420 6.73 -0.68 -14.44
C MET A 420 5.51 -0.25 -13.61
N ILE A 421 5.74 0.21 -12.38
CA ILE A 421 4.68 0.74 -11.51
C ILE A 421 3.97 1.92 -12.18
N LYS A 422 4.75 2.86 -12.73
CA LYS A 422 4.23 4.02 -13.46
C LYS A 422 3.37 3.58 -14.65
N GLN A 423 3.83 2.62 -15.43
CA GLN A 423 3.10 2.08 -16.56
C GLN A 423 1.80 1.38 -16.11
N GLN A 424 1.86 0.52 -15.11
CA GLN A 424 0.69 -0.16 -14.57
C GLN A 424 -0.34 0.83 -14.01
N LEU A 425 0.10 1.87 -13.29
CA LEU A 425 -0.78 2.93 -12.81
C LEU A 425 -1.51 3.62 -13.97
N ILE A 426 -0.79 3.97 -15.02
CA ILE A 426 -1.37 4.60 -16.21
C ILE A 426 -2.39 3.66 -16.86
N GLU A 427 -2.05 2.39 -17.07
CA GLU A 427 -2.91 1.41 -17.72
C GLU A 427 -4.18 1.08 -16.91
N THR A 428 -4.07 1.02 -15.58
CA THR A 428 -5.20 0.59 -14.73
C THR A 428 -6.10 1.74 -14.31
N THR A 429 -5.52 2.91 -14.01
CA THR A 429 -6.25 4.03 -13.38
C THR A 429 -6.59 5.12 -14.36
N ILE A 430 -5.70 5.39 -15.33
CA ILE A 430 -5.80 6.57 -16.19
C ILE A 430 -6.41 6.24 -17.55
N ILE A 431 -6.18 5.03 -18.08
CA ILE A 431 -6.73 4.62 -19.38
C ILE A 431 -8.25 4.37 -19.32
N LYS A 432 -8.78 4.04 -18.17
CA LYS A 432 -10.23 4.03 -17.99
C LYS A 432 -10.73 5.47 -17.84
N LEU A 433 -10.87 6.16 -19.00
CA LEU A 433 -11.80 7.29 -19.04
C LEU A 433 -13.13 6.82 -18.47
N PRO A 434 -13.72 7.56 -17.54
CA PRO A 434 -15.07 7.24 -17.11
C PRO A 434 -15.95 7.23 -18.35
N SER A 435 -16.41 6.05 -18.77
CA SER A 435 -17.42 5.94 -19.80
C SER A 435 -18.67 6.63 -19.27
N PHE A 436 -19.22 7.55 -20.02
CA PHE A 436 -20.53 8.06 -19.74
C PHE A 436 -21.54 6.96 -20.02
N GLU A 437 -21.97 6.27 -18.97
CA GLU A 437 -23.12 5.37 -19.05
C GLU A 437 -24.38 6.22 -18.93
N GLU A 438 -25.37 5.91 -19.77
CA GLU A 438 -26.66 6.58 -19.72
C GLU A 438 -27.29 6.48 -18.31
N GLN A 439 -27.93 7.54 -17.86
CA GLN A 439 -28.59 7.65 -16.56
C GLN A 439 -27.64 7.62 -15.33
N THR A 440 -26.34 7.78 -15.54
CA THR A 440 -25.38 7.95 -14.44
C THR A 440 -25.26 9.41 -14.03
N VAL A 441 -24.99 9.63 -12.74
CA VAL A 441 -24.70 10.96 -12.19
C VAL A 441 -23.28 10.95 -11.66
N VAL A 442 -22.45 11.85 -12.19
CA VAL A 442 -21.02 11.97 -11.81
C VAL A 442 -20.71 13.42 -11.41
N GLU A 443 -19.71 13.62 -10.56
CA GLU A 443 -19.17 14.96 -10.30
C GLU A 443 -18.20 15.37 -11.40
N GLY A 444 -18.24 16.63 -11.82
CA GLY A 444 -17.33 17.16 -12.80
C GLY A 444 -17.10 18.67 -12.68
N ILE A 445 -16.08 19.13 -13.37
CA ILE A 445 -15.77 20.57 -13.54
C ILE A 445 -15.97 20.93 -15.02
N VAL A 446 -16.76 21.96 -15.29
CA VAL A 446 -16.88 22.51 -16.64
C VAL A 446 -15.63 23.34 -16.92
N SER A 447 -14.75 22.84 -17.81
CA SER A 447 -13.44 23.43 -18.04
C SER A 447 -13.44 24.47 -19.16
N SER A 448 -14.21 24.25 -20.23
CA SER A 448 -14.25 25.18 -21.36
C SER A 448 -15.53 25.07 -22.17
N PHE A 449 -15.72 26.06 -23.05
CA PHE A 449 -16.72 26.10 -24.09
C PHE A 449 -16.04 26.40 -25.43
N VAL A 450 -16.49 25.77 -26.50
CA VAL A 450 -15.99 25.98 -27.85
C VAL A 450 -17.08 26.50 -28.79
N GLU A 451 -16.66 27.28 -29.81
CA GLU A 451 -17.56 27.94 -30.77
C GLU A 451 -18.54 26.97 -31.48
N SER A 452 -18.21 25.67 -31.52
CA SER A 452 -19.13 24.64 -32.04
C SER A 452 -20.33 24.35 -31.14
N GLY A 453 -20.52 25.09 -30.02
CA GLY A 453 -21.66 24.98 -29.12
C GLY A 453 -21.55 23.85 -28.09
N HIS A 454 -20.35 23.31 -27.90
CA HIS A 454 -20.08 22.23 -26.95
C HIS A 454 -19.30 22.71 -25.74
N PHE A 455 -19.51 22.03 -24.62
CA PHE A 455 -18.70 22.17 -23.42
C PHE A 455 -17.70 21.03 -23.25
N TYR A 456 -16.66 21.28 -22.46
CA TYR A 456 -15.76 20.23 -22.01
C TYR A 456 -15.86 20.08 -20.49
N LEU A 457 -15.85 18.83 -20.06
CA LEU A 457 -15.94 18.42 -18.65
C LEU A 457 -14.69 17.66 -18.23
N GLN A 458 -14.21 17.97 -17.03
CA GLN A 458 -13.17 17.22 -16.34
C GLN A 458 -13.85 16.43 -15.21
N LEU A 459 -13.72 15.10 -15.23
CA LEU A 459 -14.34 14.23 -14.22
C LEU A 459 -13.36 13.82 -13.12
N ASN A 460 -12.07 13.83 -13.43
CA ASN A 460 -11.03 13.43 -12.47
C ASN A 460 -10.08 14.60 -12.18
N SER A 461 -10.43 15.38 -11.16
CA SER A 461 -9.62 16.53 -10.73
C SER A 461 -8.25 16.12 -10.15
N ASN A 462 -8.12 14.91 -9.61
CA ASN A 462 -6.87 14.42 -9.05
C ASN A 462 -5.85 14.14 -10.15
N VAL A 463 -6.26 13.50 -11.25
CA VAL A 463 -5.40 13.26 -12.41
C VAL A 463 -4.87 14.57 -12.98
N ILE A 464 -5.73 15.58 -13.15
CA ILE A 464 -5.32 16.90 -13.65
C ILE A 464 -4.32 17.60 -12.72
N SER A 465 -4.58 17.53 -11.40
CA SER A 465 -3.67 18.10 -10.41
C SER A 465 -2.30 17.42 -10.42
N SER A 466 -2.27 16.12 -10.64
CA SER A 466 -1.04 15.34 -10.74
C SER A 466 -0.32 15.57 -12.06
N LEU A 467 -1.05 15.65 -13.18
CA LEU A 467 -0.45 16.03 -14.48
C LEU A 467 0.26 17.38 -14.40
N LYS A 468 -0.33 18.37 -13.73
CA LYS A 468 0.32 19.69 -13.53
C LYS A 468 1.67 19.61 -12.82
N LYS A 469 1.85 18.64 -11.90
CA LYS A 469 3.09 18.47 -11.13
C LYS A 469 4.22 17.81 -11.93
N ILE A 470 3.86 17.00 -12.93
CA ILE A 470 4.83 16.27 -13.77
C ILE A 470 5.15 16.98 -15.08
N LEU A 471 4.46 18.07 -15.38
CA LEU A 471 4.80 18.91 -16.52
C LEU A 471 6.17 19.59 -16.31
N PRO A 472 6.94 19.85 -17.38
CA PRO A 472 8.29 20.33 -17.25
C PRO A 472 8.37 21.72 -16.60
N ASN A 473 9.50 21.98 -15.94
CA ASN A 473 9.94 23.33 -15.64
C ASN A 473 10.77 23.84 -16.82
N ASP A 474 10.76 25.15 -17.07
CA ASP A 474 11.44 25.77 -18.21
C ASP A 474 12.94 25.44 -18.32
N GLU A 475 13.60 25.26 -17.18
CA GLU A 475 15.02 24.94 -17.08
C GLU A 475 15.39 23.53 -17.56
N SER A 476 14.40 22.65 -17.72
CA SER A 476 14.60 21.24 -18.06
C SER A 476 14.52 20.93 -19.55
N LEU A 477 14.13 21.89 -20.40
CA LEU A 477 13.86 21.67 -21.81
C LEU A 477 14.97 22.22 -22.69
N GLY A 478 15.76 21.32 -23.29
CA GLY A 478 16.72 21.65 -24.32
C GLY A 478 16.05 21.92 -25.69
N PRO A 479 16.76 22.62 -26.61
CA PRO A 479 16.23 22.98 -27.94
C PRO A 479 15.88 21.76 -28.81
N GLU A 480 16.39 20.58 -28.50
CA GLU A 480 16.12 19.31 -29.19
C GLU A 480 14.69 18.79 -29.00
N TYR A 481 14.03 19.21 -27.94
CA TYR A 481 12.64 18.80 -27.66
C TYR A 481 11.61 19.54 -28.50
N PHE A 482 11.96 20.74 -29.02
CA PHE A 482 11.05 21.57 -29.78
C PHE A 482 10.91 21.12 -31.24
N LEU A 483 9.73 21.35 -31.82
CA LEU A 483 9.51 21.14 -33.26
C LEU A 483 10.30 22.14 -34.06
N LYS A 484 10.79 21.72 -35.23
CA LYS A 484 11.55 22.58 -36.14
C LYS A 484 10.71 23.02 -37.32
N SER A 485 9.73 22.21 -37.71
CA SER A 485 8.92 22.47 -38.91
C SER A 485 7.57 21.75 -38.83
N LYS A 486 6.65 22.02 -39.75
CA LYS A 486 5.35 21.37 -39.86
C LYS A 486 5.44 19.87 -40.18
N GLU A 487 6.52 19.44 -40.84
CA GLU A 487 6.78 18.03 -41.16
C GLU A 487 7.04 17.18 -39.91
N ASP A 488 7.39 17.83 -38.81
CA ASP A 488 7.57 17.18 -37.52
C ASP A 488 6.22 16.82 -36.82
N ILE A 489 5.10 17.34 -37.36
CA ILE A 489 3.76 17.13 -36.80
C ILE A 489 3.22 15.79 -37.31
N GLY A 490 3.19 14.77 -36.45
CA GLY A 490 2.57 13.49 -36.76
C GLY A 490 1.07 13.47 -36.46
N VAL A 491 0.36 12.59 -37.14
CA VAL A 491 -1.06 12.31 -36.86
C VAL A 491 -1.21 11.76 -35.44
N ASP A 492 -2.22 12.22 -34.71
CA ASP A 492 -2.57 11.78 -33.35
C ASP A 492 -1.45 11.93 -32.30
N GLN A 493 -0.47 12.79 -32.55
CA GLN A 493 0.59 13.07 -31.60
C GLN A 493 0.17 14.11 -30.57
N VAL A 494 0.54 13.84 -29.31
CA VAL A 494 0.42 14.77 -28.19
C VAL A 494 1.72 15.59 -28.08
N PHE A 495 1.55 16.90 -28.00
CA PHE A 495 2.63 17.87 -27.79
C PHE A 495 2.43 18.58 -26.46
N LEU A 496 3.48 19.27 -25.99
CA LEU A 496 3.35 20.27 -24.93
C LEU A 496 3.40 21.66 -25.55
N MET A 497 2.58 22.54 -25.00
CA MET A 497 2.57 23.96 -25.32
C MET A 497 2.60 24.75 -24.02
N LYS A 498 3.47 25.75 -23.95
CA LYS A 498 3.43 26.74 -22.88
C LYS A 498 2.43 27.82 -23.26
N TYR A 499 1.42 28.03 -22.42
CA TYR A 499 0.39 29.03 -22.68
C TYR A 499 0.89 30.43 -22.22
N GLU A 500 0.78 31.43 -23.07
CA GLU A 500 1.40 32.75 -22.83
C GLU A 500 0.72 33.53 -21.70
N ASP A 501 -0.60 33.35 -21.50
CA ASP A 501 -1.36 34.13 -20.52
C ASP A 501 -1.05 33.77 -19.06
N ASP A 502 -0.77 32.48 -18.79
CA ASP A 502 -0.54 31.97 -17.42
C ASP A 502 0.85 31.34 -17.22
N ASN A 503 1.65 31.26 -18.29
CA ASN A 503 2.97 30.63 -18.31
C ASN A 503 3.00 29.15 -17.86
N LEU A 504 1.87 28.44 -17.97
CA LEU A 504 1.78 27.01 -17.63
C LEU A 504 1.90 26.13 -18.87
N TRP A 505 2.38 24.91 -18.67
CA TRP A 505 2.47 23.89 -19.70
C TRP A 505 1.18 23.11 -19.83
N TYR A 506 0.77 22.81 -21.09
CA TYR A 506 -0.43 22.07 -21.41
C TYR A 506 -0.14 20.99 -22.44
N ARG A 507 -0.79 19.83 -22.30
CA ARG A 507 -0.79 18.82 -23.35
C ARG A 507 -1.78 19.24 -24.43
N VAL A 508 -1.34 19.20 -25.70
CA VAL A 508 -2.14 19.67 -26.82
C VAL A 508 -2.11 18.69 -27.99
N HIS A 509 -3.20 18.66 -28.76
CA HIS A 509 -3.26 18.10 -30.11
C HIS A 509 -3.33 19.22 -31.15
N VAL A 510 -2.63 19.05 -32.28
CA VAL A 510 -2.77 19.93 -33.42
C VAL A 510 -4.04 19.55 -34.17
N ILE A 511 -4.99 20.47 -34.27
CA ILE A 511 -6.26 20.27 -34.98
C ILE A 511 -6.27 20.88 -36.38
N GLU A 512 -5.38 21.86 -36.67
CA GLU A 512 -5.28 22.54 -37.96
C GLU A 512 -3.88 23.15 -38.14
N ILE A 513 -3.28 22.99 -39.28
CA ILE A 513 -2.06 23.72 -39.68
C ILE A 513 -2.51 24.97 -40.43
N ILE A 514 -2.31 26.17 -39.83
CA ILE A 514 -2.75 27.44 -40.40
C ILE A 514 -1.81 27.86 -41.53
N ASN A 515 -0.50 27.75 -41.27
CA ASN A 515 0.56 28.09 -42.22
C ASN A 515 1.87 27.37 -41.84
N ASP A 516 2.98 27.73 -42.48
CA ASP A 516 4.28 27.08 -42.22
C ASP A 516 4.85 27.38 -40.83
N PHE A 517 4.29 28.30 -40.08
CA PHE A 517 4.79 28.77 -38.77
C PHE A 517 3.79 28.61 -37.65
N GLU A 518 2.49 28.52 -37.95
CA GLU A 518 1.42 28.54 -36.97
C GLU A 518 0.46 27.36 -37.11
N VAL A 519 0.02 26.86 -35.97
CA VAL A 519 -0.99 25.81 -35.87
C VAL A 519 -2.11 26.21 -34.90
N LYS A 520 -3.27 25.60 -35.09
CA LYS A 520 -4.36 25.64 -34.16
C LYS A 520 -4.35 24.35 -33.34
N VAL A 521 -4.37 24.46 -32.02
CA VAL A 521 -4.26 23.34 -31.10
C VAL A 521 -5.45 23.29 -30.17
N ILE A 522 -5.76 22.11 -29.68
CA ILE A 522 -6.71 21.90 -28.57
C ILE A 522 -5.95 21.39 -27.34
N CYS A 523 -6.16 22.05 -26.20
CA CYS A 523 -5.66 21.61 -24.91
C CYS A 523 -6.48 20.38 -24.45
N ILE A 524 -5.90 19.18 -24.56
CA ILE A 524 -6.65 17.91 -24.42
C ILE A 524 -7.15 17.63 -23.01
N ASP A 525 -6.60 18.31 -22.01
CA ASP A 525 -7.02 18.15 -20.62
C ASP A 525 -8.02 19.22 -20.15
N TYR A 526 -8.28 20.23 -21.01
CA TYR A 526 -9.18 21.35 -20.69
C TYR A 526 -10.21 21.64 -21.78
N GLY A 527 -9.91 21.28 -23.04
CA GLY A 527 -10.82 21.45 -24.17
C GLY A 527 -10.81 22.82 -24.84
N TYR A 528 -10.01 23.80 -24.36
CA TYR A 528 -9.94 25.08 -25.07
C TYR A 528 -8.97 25.05 -26.26
N ILE A 529 -9.24 25.90 -27.23
CA ILE A 529 -8.53 25.98 -28.49
C ILE A 529 -7.65 27.23 -28.49
N ALA A 530 -6.40 27.06 -28.88
CA ALA A 530 -5.44 28.16 -29.00
C ALA A 530 -4.71 28.14 -30.35
N LYS A 531 -4.10 29.24 -30.70
CA LYS A 531 -3.11 29.31 -31.77
C LYS A 531 -1.71 29.30 -31.16
N CYS A 532 -0.78 28.63 -31.81
CA CYS A 532 0.58 28.47 -31.33
C CYS A 532 1.56 28.45 -32.50
N GLU A 533 2.74 29.01 -32.31
CA GLU A 533 3.85 28.83 -33.23
C GLU A 533 4.39 27.39 -33.14
N ILE A 534 4.70 26.80 -34.29
CA ILE A 534 5.18 25.43 -34.40
C ILE A 534 6.44 25.21 -33.55
N ASN A 535 7.37 26.18 -33.58
CA ASN A 535 8.62 26.14 -32.84
C ASN A 535 8.48 26.27 -31.30
N LYS A 536 7.28 26.56 -30.81
CA LYS A 536 6.93 26.55 -29.36
C LYS A 536 6.32 25.24 -28.90
N LEU A 537 6.07 24.30 -29.82
CA LEU A 537 5.57 22.97 -29.47
C LEU A 537 6.72 22.04 -29.10
N VAL A 538 6.53 21.29 -28.03
CA VAL A 538 7.49 20.29 -27.51
C VAL A 538 7.00 18.89 -27.80
N LYS A 539 7.89 18.03 -28.26
CA LYS A 539 7.63 16.61 -28.55
C LYS A 539 7.49 15.84 -27.23
N LEU A 540 6.28 15.72 -26.69
CA LEU A 540 6.00 15.06 -25.42
C LEU A 540 6.56 13.62 -25.36
N LYS A 541 6.46 12.88 -26.46
CA LYS A 541 6.98 11.50 -26.53
C LYS A 541 8.50 11.41 -26.32
N LEU A 542 9.26 12.45 -26.65
CA LEU A 542 10.68 12.52 -26.37
C LEU A 542 10.96 12.95 -24.92
N PHE A 543 10.10 13.79 -24.36
CA PHE A 543 10.21 14.24 -22.98
C PHE A 543 9.76 13.15 -21.99
N ASP A 544 8.54 12.62 -22.14
CA ASP A 544 8.02 11.51 -21.36
C ASP A 544 7.03 10.67 -22.19
N SER A 545 7.49 9.51 -22.65
CA SER A 545 6.69 8.61 -23.48
C SER A 545 5.44 8.07 -22.77
N LEU A 546 5.47 7.92 -21.45
CA LEU A 546 4.32 7.44 -20.68
C LEU A 546 3.25 8.54 -20.55
N MET A 547 3.64 9.80 -20.36
CA MET A 547 2.68 10.92 -20.37
C MET A 547 1.96 11.07 -21.71
N ALA A 548 2.61 10.70 -22.82
CA ALA A 548 2.00 10.80 -24.13
C ALA A 548 0.82 9.83 -24.33
N ILE A 549 0.76 8.73 -23.59
CA ILE A 549 -0.31 7.72 -23.68
C ILE A 549 -1.47 7.97 -22.71
N ILE A 550 -1.32 8.89 -21.73
CA ILE A 550 -2.42 9.28 -20.83
C ILE A 550 -3.54 9.88 -21.70
N PRO A 551 -4.77 9.35 -21.63
CA PRO A 551 -5.84 9.87 -22.48
C PRO A 551 -6.21 11.31 -22.15
N PRO A 552 -6.85 12.05 -23.07
CA PRO A 552 -7.38 13.38 -22.80
C PRO A 552 -8.30 13.39 -21.58
N GLN A 553 -8.12 14.33 -20.67
CA GLN A 553 -8.91 14.44 -19.44
C GLN A 553 -10.15 15.33 -19.61
N ALA A 554 -10.27 16.08 -20.69
CA ALA A 554 -11.44 16.87 -21.01
C ALA A 554 -12.36 16.12 -21.98
N MET A 555 -13.58 15.88 -21.56
CA MET A 555 -14.60 15.19 -22.33
C MET A 555 -15.57 16.18 -22.95
N LYS A 556 -15.76 16.12 -24.28
CA LYS A 556 -16.68 16.94 -25.04
C LYS A 556 -18.13 16.52 -24.76
N VAL A 557 -19.00 17.47 -24.41
CA VAL A 557 -20.42 17.21 -24.12
C VAL A 557 -21.32 18.27 -24.73
N SER A 558 -22.57 17.90 -24.94
CA SER A 558 -23.67 18.79 -25.33
C SER A 558 -24.65 18.96 -24.17
N MET A 559 -25.16 20.17 -23.97
CA MET A 559 -26.18 20.38 -22.97
C MET A 559 -27.55 19.92 -23.48
N ASN A 560 -28.19 19.00 -22.73
CA ASN A 560 -29.56 18.62 -23.02
C ASN A 560 -30.51 19.84 -22.90
N LEU A 561 -31.51 19.95 -23.74
CA LEU A 561 -32.44 21.08 -23.93
C LEU A 561 -31.83 22.36 -24.55
N LEU A 562 -30.52 22.39 -24.74
CA LEU A 562 -29.77 23.52 -25.31
C LEU A 562 -28.82 22.99 -26.40
N PRO A 563 -29.36 22.65 -27.60
CA PRO A 563 -28.53 22.04 -28.63
C PRO A 563 -27.42 22.99 -29.09
N PRO A 564 -26.30 22.46 -29.62
CA PRO A 564 -25.16 23.27 -30.05
C PRO A 564 -25.50 24.42 -30.99
N SER A 565 -26.52 24.24 -31.83
CA SER A 565 -26.96 25.25 -32.80
C SER A 565 -27.50 26.55 -32.18
N ILE A 566 -27.97 26.51 -30.95
CA ILE A 566 -28.47 27.71 -30.24
C ILE A 566 -27.48 28.21 -29.18
N MET A 567 -26.45 27.44 -28.89
CA MET A 567 -25.47 27.76 -27.85
C MET A 567 -24.49 28.80 -28.38
N THR A 568 -24.67 30.05 -27.94
CA THR A 568 -23.76 31.17 -28.26
C THR A 568 -22.78 31.42 -27.12
N SER A 569 -21.74 32.18 -27.36
CA SER A 569 -20.78 32.59 -26.34
C SER A 569 -21.44 33.33 -25.18
N ASP A 570 -22.48 34.15 -25.45
CA ASP A 570 -23.22 34.85 -24.39
C ASP A 570 -24.04 33.90 -23.51
N ILE A 571 -24.62 32.84 -24.10
CA ILE A 571 -25.32 31.81 -23.36
C ILE A 571 -24.33 30.98 -22.53
N ALA A 572 -23.21 30.58 -23.13
CA ALA A 572 -22.15 29.89 -22.42
C ALA A 572 -21.60 30.71 -21.23
N LYS A 573 -21.41 32.02 -21.41
CA LYS A 573 -21.03 32.92 -20.33
C LYS A 573 -22.02 32.88 -19.17
N LYS A 574 -23.34 32.93 -19.44
CA LYS A 574 -24.37 32.76 -18.40
C LYS A 574 -24.27 31.43 -17.68
N VAL A 575 -23.93 30.35 -18.38
CA VAL A 575 -23.71 29.03 -17.77
C VAL A 575 -22.52 29.09 -16.81
N PHE A 576 -21.38 29.66 -17.22
CA PHE A 576 -20.20 29.82 -16.37
C PHE A 576 -20.47 30.76 -15.18
N ASP A 577 -21.23 31.86 -15.36
CA ASP A 577 -21.61 32.76 -14.27
C ASP A 577 -22.43 32.02 -13.18
N ILE A 578 -23.27 31.07 -13.57
CA ILE A 578 -24.04 30.23 -12.65
C ILE A 578 -23.15 29.21 -11.95
N ILE A 579 -22.26 28.53 -12.68
CA ILE A 579 -21.40 27.48 -12.16
C ILE A 579 -20.33 28.08 -11.22
N GLY A 580 -19.71 29.20 -11.61
CA GLY A 580 -18.52 29.72 -10.95
C GLY A 580 -17.35 28.74 -11.08
N ASN A 581 -16.58 28.60 -9.99
CA ASN A 581 -15.46 27.65 -9.91
C ASN A 581 -15.85 26.32 -9.22
N ASP A 582 -17.15 26.09 -9.04
CA ASP A 582 -17.63 24.94 -8.29
C ASP A 582 -17.70 23.68 -9.17
N LYS A 583 -17.63 22.53 -8.52
CA LYS A 583 -17.99 21.26 -9.14
C LYS A 583 -19.50 21.23 -9.38
N VAL A 584 -19.91 20.55 -10.43
CA VAL A 584 -21.31 20.31 -10.80
C VAL A 584 -21.60 18.81 -10.81
N LEU A 585 -22.84 18.45 -10.51
CA LEU A 585 -23.32 17.10 -10.78
C LEU A 585 -23.73 17.02 -12.24
N VAL A 586 -23.21 16.03 -12.94
CA VAL A 586 -23.43 15.80 -14.36
C VAL A 586 -24.29 14.55 -14.50
N ASN A 587 -25.52 14.71 -14.95
CA ASN A 587 -26.40 13.59 -15.30
C ASN A 587 -26.30 13.33 -16.80
N VAL A 588 -25.89 12.13 -17.18
CA VAL A 588 -25.80 11.70 -18.57
C VAL A 588 -27.16 11.24 -19.07
N VAL A 589 -27.75 12.03 -19.94
CA VAL A 589 -29.10 11.76 -20.45
C VAL A 589 -29.08 10.78 -21.62
N ASN A 590 -28.10 10.93 -22.50
CA ASN A 590 -27.86 10.09 -23.66
C ASN A 590 -26.36 10.06 -23.97
N ALA A 591 -25.83 8.88 -24.19
CA ALA A 591 -24.42 8.65 -24.56
C ALA A 591 -24.35 7.82 -25.85
N PRO A 592 -24.64 8.44 -27.02
CA PRO A 592 -24.62 7.72 -28.28
C PRO A 592 -23.21 7.20 -28.60
N ILE A 593 -23.14 6.01 -29.18
CA ILE A 593 -21.88 5.40 -29.64
C ILE A 593 -21.28 6.29 -30.73
N ASN A 594 -20.03 6.73 -30.55
CA ASN A 594 -19.27 7.60 -31.46
C ASN A 594 -19.79 9.03 -31.65
N ASP A 595 -20.63 9.54 -30.77
CA ASP A 595 -21.12 10.91 -30.81
C ASP A 595 -20.94 11.63 -29.45
N VAL A 596 -21.24 12.93 -29.42
CA VAL A 596 -21.07 13.75 -28.22
C VAL A 596 -22.23 13.49 -27.26
N PRO A 597 -21.98 13.06 -26.02
CA PRO A 597 -23.04 12.77 -25.06
C PRO A 597 -23.82 14.03 -24.65
N TYR A 598 -25.11 13.86 -24.38
CA TYR A 598 -25.99 14.91 -23.87
C TYR A 598 -26.09 14.82 -22.36
N VAL A 599 -25.83 15.95 -21.69
CA VAL A 599 -25.80 16.04 -20.23
C VAL A 599 -26.73 17.09 -19.66
N GLN A 600 -27.19 16.87 -18.44
CA GLN A 600 -27.81 17.88 -17.61
C GLN A 600 -26.85 18.22 -16.46
N LEU A 601 -26.59 19.51 -16.28
CA LEU A 601 -25.74 20.02 -15.23
C LEU A 601 -26.59 20.50 -14.06
N TYR A 602 -26.22 20.07 -12.86
CA TYR A 602 -26.88 20.45 -11.62
C TYR A 602 -25.89 21.14 -10.68
N LYS A 603 -26.35 22.20 -10.04
CA LYS A 603 -25.61 22.89 -8.98
C LYS A 603 -26.42 22.85 -7.68
N THR A 604 -25.72 22.61 -6.57
CA THR A 604 -26.29 22.70 -5.23
C THR A 604 -25.89 24.03 -4.61
N THR A 605 -26.86 24.81 -4.16
CA THR A 605 -26.62 26.08 -3.48
C THR A 605 -26.09 25.84 -2.07
N SER A 606 -25.09 26.63 -1.66
CA SER A 606 -24.47 26.49 -0.33
C SER A 606 -25.40 26.95 0.80
N ALA A 607 -26.35 27.87 0.50
CA ALA A 607 -27.16 28.51 1.52
C ALA A 607 -28.32 27.63 2.02
N ASP A 608 -29.01 26.94 1.13
CA ASP A 608 -30.23 26.18 1.42
C ASP A 608 -30.15 24.70 1.01
N LYS A 609 -29.00 24.25 0.52
CA LYS A 609 -28.76 22.89 -0.01
C LYS A 609 -29.76 22.44 -1.09
N THR A 610 -30.36 23.40 -1.79
CA THR A 610 -31.24 23.08 -2.92
C THR A 610 -30.43 22.79 -4.17
N THR A 611 -30.80 21.73 -4.89
CA THR A 611 -30.16 21.35 -6.16
C THR A 611 -31.08 21.75 -7.31
N PHE A 612 -30.56 22.49 -8.29
CA PHE A 612 -31.29 22.91 -9.47
C PHE A 612 -30.56 22.55 -10.76
N CYS A 613 -31.34 22.37 -11.85
CA CYS A 613 -30.80 22.05 -13.16
C CYS A 613 -30.48 23.36 -13.93
N ILE A 614 -29.21 23.55 -14.25
CA ILE A 614 -28.68 24.70 -15.00
C ILE A 614 -29.32 24.78 -16.39
N ASN A 615 -29.40 23.61 -17.09
CA ASN A 615 -29.98 23.55 -18.45
C ASN A 615 -31.42 24.10 -18.48
N ILE A 616 -32.24 23.73 -17.49
CA ILE A 616 -33.63 24.17 -17.41
C ILE A 616 -33.69 25.68 -17.13
N GLN A 617 -32.85 26.15 -16.21
CA GLN A 617 -32.82 27.59 -15.85
C GLN A 617 -32.45 28.47 -17.06
N ILE A 618 -31.43 28.07 -17.81
CA ILE A 618 -31.01 28.77 -19.05
C ILE A 618 -32.13 28.69 -20.10
N ALA A 619 -32.69 27.51 -20.37
CA ALA A 619 -33.72 27.33 -21.37
C ALA A 619 -34.99 28.18 -21.05
N GLN A 620 -35.34 28.32 -19.77
CA GLN A 620 -36.46 29.19 -19.33
C GLN A 620 -36.10 30.67 -19.50
N SER A 621 -34.88 31.09 -19.27
CA SER A 621 -34.44 32.48 -19.46
C SER A 621 -34.51 32.91 -20.93
N LEU A 622 -34.19 31.98 -21.88
CA LEU A 622 -34.27 32.21 -23.30
C LEU A 622 -35.71 32.31 -23.85
N LYS A 623 -36.65 31.61 -23.22
CA LYS A 623 -38.09 31.71 -23.59
C LYS A 623 -38.76 33.03 -23.14
N LYS A 624 -38.14 33.72 -22.20
CA LYS A 624 -38.65 35.02 -21.68
C LYS A 624 -38.09 36.24 -22.41
N GLN A 625 -37.05 36.03 -23.25
CA GLN A 625 -36.54 37.00 -24.20
C GLN A 625 -37.20 36.85 -25.58
#